data_0630ef64e079ff0334f44ae811636388
#
_entry.id   0630ef64e079ff0334f44ae811636388
#
_cell.length_a   1.000
_cell.length_b   1.000
_cell.length_c   1.000
_cell.angle_alpha   90.00
_cell.angle_beta   90.00
_cell.angle_gamma   90.00
#
_symmetry.space_group_name_H-M   'P 1'
#
loop_
_entity.id
_entity.type
_entity.pdbx_description
1 polymer ?
#
loop_
_entity_poly.entity_id
_entity_poly.type
_entity_poly.pdbx_seq_one_letter_code
_entity_poly.pdbx_strand_id
1 'polypeptide(L)'
;MIEPIYNQIPREEFDYQTLLDVLKKYERPRDKISDFLRKGVIVRIKKGLYIFGEGYRKKPYSRELLANLIYGPSYISLDYALQYHALIPERVEAVASVTTGRSRRFETPVGLFTYRKISVQAFRFGMTRVELDGQSAFLIAIAEKALADKVQAVRGTGIKTLRQMREYLADDLRIDESSLRQLSPLHFDEIGRRYRSRKIRILSKLIRRLRKNSGGERDE
;
A
#
# COMPACT_ATOMS: atom_id res chain seq x y z
N MET A 1 11.09 27.86 21.16
CA MET A 1 10.81 26.79 22.16
C MET A 1 10.02 25.61 21.55
N ILE A 2 10.44 25.17 20.37
CA ILE A 2 9.86 24.00 19.65
C ILE A 2 10.82 22.81 19.71
N GLU A 3 12.12 23.06 19.85
CA GLU A 3 13.17 22.04 19.98
C GLU A 3 12.91 20.89 20.98
N PRO A 4 12.29 21.12 22.15
CA PRO A 4 12.10 20.02 23.10
C PRO A 4 11.17 18.90 22.63
N ILE A 5 10.18 19.22 21.77
CA ILE A 5 9.19 18.23 21.29
C ILE A 5 9.78 17.39 20.17
N TYR A 6 10.46 18.07 19.29
CA TYR A 6 11.09 17.53 18.11
C TYR A 6 12.21 16.51 18.45
N ASN A 7 12.94 16.73 19.54
CA ASN A 7 13.97 15.81 20.00
C ASN A 7 13.42 14.62 20.80
N GLN A 8 12.17 14.70 21.28
CA GLN A 8 11.53 13.65 22.06
C GLN A 8 10.66 12.72 21.21
N ILE A 9 10.30 13.11 19.97
CA ILE A 9 9.56 12.27 19.03
C ILE A 9 10.53 11.82 17.93
N PRO A 10 10.95 10.55 17.91
CA PRO A 10 11.99 10.06 16.98
C PRO A 10 11.48 9.83 15.56
N ARG A 11 10.16 9.93 15.33
CA ARG A 11 9.49 9.67 14.04
C ARG A 11 8.80 10.92 13.53
N GLU A 12 8.67 11.01 12.21
CA GLU A 12 7.90 12.11 11.59
C GLU A 12 6.39 11.89 11.71
N GLU A 13 5.94 10.63 11.76
CA GLU A 13 4.55 10.21 11.95
C GLU A 13 4.33 9.78 13.40
N PHE A 14 3.38 10.41 14.08
CA PHE A 14 3.11 10.14 15.50
C PHE A 14 1.63 10.32 15.84
N ASP A 15 1.21 9.65 16.89
CA ASP A 15 -0.15 9.70 17.37
C ASP A 15 -0.39 10.77 18.47
N TYR A 16 -1.67 10.90 18.84
CA TYR A 16 -2.10 11.85 19.85
C TYR A 16 -1.52 11.54 21.23
N GLN A 17 -1.35 10.24 21.57
CA GLN A 17 -0.82 9.84 22.85
C GLN A 17 0.66 10.25 22.98
N THR A 18 1.45 9.99 21.96
CA THR A 18 2.85 10.45 21.87
C THR A 18 2.96 11.96 22.07
N LEU A 19 2.05 12.75 21.44
CA LEU A 19 2.01 14.20 21.69
C LEU A 19 1.71 14.56 23.14
N LEU A 20 0.71 13.92 23.75
CA LEU A 20 0.35 14.19 25.15
C LEU A 20 1.49 13.84 26.09
N ASP A 21 2.18 12.72 25.86
CA ASP A 21 3.28 12.28 26.72
C ASP A 21 4.45 13.27 26.69
N VAL A 22 4.78 13.81 25.53
CA VAL A 22 5.82 14.84 25.37
C VAL A 22 5.38 16.18 25.97
N LEU A 23 4.09 16.49 25.91
CA LEU A 23 3.53 17.77 26.39
C LEU A 23 3.05 17.73 27.84
N LYS A 24 3.16 16.60 28.55
CA LYS A 24 2.69 16.47 29.95
C LYS A 24 3.27 17.49 30.94
N LYS A 25 4.43 18.09 30.64
CA LYS A 25 5.05 19.15 31.43
C LYS A 25 4.35 20.52 31.31
N TYR A 26 3.45 20.70 30.37
CA TYR A 26 2.68 21.93 30.19
C TYR A 26 1.37 21.84 30.97
N GLU A 27 0.94 22.91 31.60
CA GLU A 27 -0.33 22.96 32.35
C GLU A 27 -1.54 22.62 31.49
N ARG A 28 -1.50 23.03 30.19
CA ARG A 28 -2.58 22.83 29.22
C ARG A 28 -2.08 22.18 27.91
N PRO A 29 -1.79 20.87 27.94
CA PRO A 29 -1.25 20.17 26.76
C PRO A 29 -2.13 20.29 25.51
N ARG A 30 -3.46 20.26 25.67
CA ARG A 30 -4.42 20.35 24.55
C ARG A 30 -4.39 21.71 23.86
N ASP A 31 -4.28 22.79 24.63
CA ASP A 31 -4.19 24.15 24.07
C ASP A 31 -2.86 24.29 23.29
N LYS A 32 -1.79 23.67 23.79
CA LYS A 32 -0.50 23.63 23.11
C LYS A 32 -0.56 22.87 21.77
N ILE A 33 -1.28 21.75 21.70
CA ILE A 33 -1.52 21.02 20.44
C ILE A 33 -2.29 21.92 19.45
N SER A 34 -3.32 22.64 19.92
CA SER A 34 -4.08 23.55 19.08
C SER A 34 -3.21 24.70 18.54
N ASP A 35 -2.32 25.24 19.37
CA ASP A 35 -1.36 26.28 18.96
C ASP A 35 -0.37 25.74 17.89
N PHE A 36 0.14 24.52 18.06
CA PHE A 36 1.02 23.87 17.09
C PHE A 36 0.34 23.61 15.74
N LEU A 37 -0.90 23.18 15.74
CA LEU A 37 -1.70 23.04 14.52
C LEU A 37 -1.88 24.38 13.80
N ARG A 38 -2.24 25.43 14.57
CA ARG A 38 -2.42 26.79 14.02
C ARG A 38 -1.14 27.36 13.42
N LYS A 39 0.01 27.09 14.05
CA LYS A 39 1.33 27.56 13.61
C LYS A 39 1.97 26.68 12.54
N GLY A 40 1.32 25.60 12.13
CA GLY A 40 1.88 24.66 11.15
C GLY A 40 3.10 23.87 11.65
N VAL A 41 3.35 23.86 12.97
CA VAL A 41 4.41 23.05 13.60
C VAL A 41 4.13 21.56 13.40
N ILE A 42 2.85 21.19 13.53
CA ILE A 42 2.34 19.86 13.23
C ILE A 42 1.17 19.95 12.25
N VAL A 43 1.01 18.93 11.43
CA VAL A 43 -0.09 18.78 10.48
C VAL A 43 -0.92 17.57 10.90
N ARG A 44 -2.22 17.74 11.02
CA ARG A 44 -3.14 16.64 11.35
C ARG A 44 -3.52 15.88 10.08
N ILE A 45 -3.13 14.62 10.00
CA ILE A 45 -3.47 13.72 8.89
C ILE A 45 -4.91 13.21 9.04
N LYS A 46 -5.26 12.78 10.25
CA LYS A 46 -6.63 12.47 10.70
C LYS A 46 -6.73 12.72 12.20
N LYS A 47 -7.93 12.55 12.79
CA LYS A 47 -8.08 12.60 14.25
C LYS A 47 -7.15 11.57 14.90
N GLY A 48 -6.22 12.04 15.72
CA GLY A 48 -5.29 11.21 16.47
C GLY A 48 -4.00 10.83 15.73
N LEU A 49 -3.78 11.27 14.48
CA LEU A 49 -2.54 11.02 13.73
C LEU A 49 -2.00 12.32 13.14
N TYR A 50 -0.73 12.57 13.36
CA TYR A 50 -0.05 13.81 13.00
C TYR A 50 1.30 13.54 12.34
N ILE A 51 1.81 14.54 11.64
CA ILE A 51 3.19 14.64 11.18
C ILE A 51 3.75 16.01 11.58
N PHE A 52 5.06 16.17 11.57
CA PHE A 52 5.66 17.50 11.67
C PHE A 52 5.39 18.32 10.40
N GLY A 53 5.20 19.62 10.56
CA GLY A 53 5.11 20.56 9.46
C GLY A 53 6.42 20.66 8.68
N GLU A 54 6.37 21.18 7.45
CA GLU A 54 7.50 21.17 6.53
C GLU A 54 8.77 21.80 7.10
N GLY A 55 8.67 22.95 7.74
CA GLY A 55 9.79 23.64 8.36
C GLY A 55 10.32 23.02 9.68
N TYR A 56 9.69 21.92 10.13
CA TYR A 56 10.00 21.27 11.40
C TYR A 56 10.37 19.80 11.27
N ARG A 57 10.37 19.25 10.06
CA ARG A 57 10.75 17.86 9.78
C ARG A 57 12.27 17.69 9.72
N LYS A 58 12.78 16.57 10.26
CA LYS A 58 14.18 16.15 10.12
C LYS A 58 14.39 15.35 8.84
N LYS A 59 13.37 14.59 8.44
CA LYS A 59 13.37 13.71 7.27
C LYS A 59 11.98 13.72 6.62
N PRO A 60 11.85 13.30 5.38
CA PRO A 60 10.55 13.11 4.76
C PRO A 60 9.71 12.09 5.55
N TYR A 61 8.41 12.37 5.70
CA TYR A 61 7.46 11.36 6.18
C TYR A 61 7.22 10.28 5.12
N SER A 62 6.89 9.06 5.54
CA SER A 62 6.51 8.00 4.61
C SER A 62 4.99 7.99 4.37
N ARG A 63 4.58 8.14 3.12
CA ARG A 63 3.18 7.98 2.72
C ARG A 63 2.72 6.53 2.90
N GLU A 64 3.62 5.58 2.72
CA GLU A 64 3.40 4.15 2.89
C GLU A 64 3.11 3.81 4.35
N LEU A 65 3.92 4.33 5.26
CA LEU A 65 3.68 4.16 6.70
C LEU A 65 2.37 4.83 7.11
N LEU A 66 2.10 6.05 6.65
CA LEU A 66 0.84 6.74 6.90
C LEU A 66 -0.36 5.92 6.42
N ALA A 67 -0.29 5.26 5.26
CA ALA A 67 -1.37 4.41 4.77
C ALA A 67 -1.71 3.29 5.75
N ASN A 68 -0.72 2.65 6.37
CA ASN A 68 -0.96 1.63 7.39
C ASN A 68 -1.51 2.22 8.71
N LEU A 69 -1.09 3.43 9.08
CA LEU A 69 -1.52 4.11 10.33
C LEU A 69 -2.91 4.76 10.21
N ILE A 70 -3.31 5.21 9.02
CA ILE A 70 -4.60 5.85 8.80
C ILE A 70 -5.76 4.87 9.05
N TYR A 71 -5.68 3.65 8.54
CA TYR A 71 -6.77 2.69 8.69
C TYR A 71 -6.27 1.26 8.69
N GLY A 72 -6.41 0.57 9.81
CA GLY A 72 -5.98 -0.81 10.00
C GLY A 72 -7.13 -1.76 10.38
N PRO A 73 -6.92 -3.09 10.22
CA PRO A 73 -5.73 -3.67 9.60
C PRO A 73 -5.74 -3.48 8.08
N SER A 74 -4.61 -3.09 7.52
CA SER A 74 -4.45 -2.88 6.07
C SER A 74 -3.00 -3.11 5.63
N TYR A 75 -2.80 -3.32 4.35
CA TYR A 75 -1.51 -3.22 3.67
C TYR A 75 -1.69 -2.60 2.28
N ILE A 76 -0.64 -1.95 1.80
CA ILE A 76 -0.63 -1.30 0.48
C ILE A 76 -0.73 -2.37 -0.60
N SER A 77 -1.55 -2.14 -1.63
CA SER A 77 -1.81 -3.07 -2.72
C SER A 77 -2.30 -2.34 -3.98
N LEU A 78 -2.87 -3.10 -4.92
CA LEU A 78 -3.46 -2.54 -6.15
C LEU A 78 -2.44 -1.71 -6.95
N ASP A 79 -2.89 -0.64 -7.59
CA ASP A 79 -2.07 0.16 -8.51
C ASP A 79 -0.81 0.74 -7.84
N TYR A 80 -0.92 1.22 -6.59
CA TYR A 80 0.25 1.75 -5.88
C TYR A 80 1.33 0.68 -5.65
N ALA A 81 0.93 -0.52 -5.26
CA ALA A 81 1.89 -1.62 -5.09
C ALA A 81 2.42 -2.14 -6.43
N LEU A 82 1.60 -2.13 -7.50
CA LEU A 82 2.07 -2.48 -8.85
C LEU A 82 3.14 -1.50 -9.34
N GLN A 83 2.94 -0.19 -9.13
CA GLN A 83 3.97 0.82 -9.41
C GLN A 83 5.22 0.63 -8.54
N TYR A 84 5.04 0.40 -7.24
CA TYR A 84 6.15 0.17 -6.30
C TYR A 84 7.05 -1.00 -6.73
N HIS A 85 6.46 -2.07 -7.27
CA HIS A 85 7.18 -3.22 -7.84
C HIS A 85 7.60 -3.04 -9.30
N ALA A 86 7.45 -1.84 -9.86
CA ALA A 86 7.76 -1.54 -11.26
C ALA A 86 7.03 -2.46 -12.28
N LEU A 87 5.83 -2.96 -11.93
CA LEU A 87 5.00 -3.76 -12.83
C LEU A 87 4.20 -2.90 -13.81
N ILE A 88 3.81 -1.69 -13.42
CA ILE A 88 3.12 -0.72 -14.29
C ILE A 88 3.95 0.54 -14.44
N PRO A 89 3.94 1.17 -15.63
CA PRO A 89 4.71 2.39 -15.88
C PRO A 89 4.06 3.65 -15.30
N GLU A 90 2.77 3.61 -14.99
CA GLU A 90 2.01 4.77 -14.53
C GLU A 90 2.45 5.21 -13.12
N ARG A 91 2.62 6.53 -12.96
CA ARG A 91 2.75 7.13 -11.64
C ARG A 91 1.39 7.17 -10.93
N VAL A 92 1.32 6.56 -9.76
CA VAL A 92 0.09 6.45 -8.96
C VAL A 92 0.15 7.40 -7.76
N GLU A 93 -0.66 8.45 -7.77
CA GLU A 93 -0.66 9.45 -6.70
C GLU A 93 -1.41 8.99 -5.45
N ALA A 94 -2.50 8.25 -5.60
CA ALA A 94 -3.29 7.77 -4.47
C ALA A 94 -2.69 6.51 -3.88
N VAL A 95 -2.42 6.49 -2.56
CA VAL A 95 -1.98 5.27 -1.89
C VAL A 95 -3.16 4.34 -1.70
N ALA A 96 -3.18 3.26 -2.48
CA ALA A 96 -4.23 2.25 -2.44
C ALA A 96 -3.82 1.08 -1.53
N SER A 97 -4.73 0.70 -0.63
CA SER A 97 -4.55 -0.40 0.32
C SER A 97 -5.74 -1.36 0.27
N VAL A 98 -5.52 -2.58 0.76
CA VAL A 98 -6.59 -3.53 1.03
C VAL A 98 -6.75 -3.72 2.54
N THR A 99 -7.96 -4.07 2.97
CA THR A 99 -8.33 -4.19 4.38
C THR A 99 -9.38 -5.28 4.59
N THR A 100 -9.46 -5.83 5.80
CA THR A 100 -10.58 -6.70 6.21
C THR A 100 -11.77 -5.91 6.71
N GLY A 101 -11.58 -4.62 7.02
CA GLY A 101 -12.63 -3.70 7.43
C GLY A 101 -13.49 -3.21 6.27
N ARG A 102 -14.26 -2.14 6.48
CA ARG A 102 -15.06 -1.51 5.43
C ARG A 102 -14.18 -0.76 4.45
N SER A 103 -14.56 -0.72 3.17
CA SER A 103 -13.91 0.16 2.21
C SER A 103 -14.04 1.62 2.64
N ARG A 104 -12.92 2.35 2.57
CA ARG A 104 -12.83 3.76 3.02
C ARG A 104 -11.98 4.57 2.05
N ARG A 105 -12.19 5.88 2.09
CA ARG A 105 -11.39 6.88 1.40
C ARG A 105 -11.09 8.00 2.38
N PHE A 106 -9.85 8.44 2.44
CA PHE A 106 -9.39 9.55 3.25
C PHE A 106 -8.65 10.55 2.37
N GLU A 107 -9.20 11.75 2.30
CA GLU A 107 -8.52 12.92 1.74
C GLU A 107 -7.79 13.62 2.89
N THR A 108 -6.50 13.79 2.73
CA THR A 108 -5.62 14.32 3.77
C THR A 108 -4.76 15.45 3.20
N PRO A 109 -4.13 16.28 4.04
CA PRO A 109 -3.19 17.30 3.57
C PRO A 109 -1.99 16.75 2.78
N VAL A 110 -1.72 15.45 2.88
CA VAL A 110 -0.58 14.79 2.22
C VAL A 110 -1.01 13.86 1.07
N GLY A 111 -2.26 13.94 0.66
CA GLY A 111 -2.80 13.22 -0.47
C GLY A 111 -3.94 12.25 -0.13
N LEU A 112 -4.31 11.47 -1.12
CA LEU A 112 -5.43 10.55 -1.08
C LEU A 112 -4.99 9.15 -0.66
N PHE A 113 -5.73 8.55 0.29
CA PHE A 113 -5.58 7.18 0.75
C PHE A 113 -6.89 6.42 0.57
N THR A 114 -6.83 5.27 -0.09
CA THR A 114 -8.00 4.44 -0.36
C THR A 114 -7.84 3.04 0.20
N TYR A 115 -8.92 2.47 0.73
CA TYR A 115 -8.93 1.15 1.35
C TYR A 115 -10.05 0.33 0.76
N ARG A 116 -9.70 -0.82 0.19
CA ARG A 116 -10.66 -1.73 -0.40
C ARG A 116 -10.82 -2.96 0.47
N LYS A 117 -12.08 -3.29 0.80
CA LYS A 117 -12.39 -4.50 1.55
C LYS A 117 -12.08 -5.75 0.74
N ILE A 118 -11.39 -6.70 1.36
CA ILE A 118 -11.21 -8.08 0.87
C ILE A 118 -11.58 -9.08 1.98
N SER A 119 -11.70 -10.36 1.64
CA SER A 119 -11.99 -11.40 2.64
C SER A 119 -10.79 -11.63 3.57
N VAL A 120 -11.06 -12.07 4.80
CA VAL A 120 -10.02 -12.38 5.79
C VAL A 120 -9.05 -13.45 5.28
N GLN A 121 -9.55 -14.48 4.57
CA GLN A 121 -8.72 -15.53 4.00
C GLN A 121 -7.73 -14.97 2.95
N ALA A 122 -8.21 -14.08 2.08
CA ALA A 122 -7.38 -13.44 1.06
C ALA A 122 -6.38 -12.46 1.67
N PHE A 123 -6.73 -11.80 2.79
CA PHE A 123 -5.89 -10.82 3.47
C PHE A 123 -4.62 -11.43 4.09
N ARG A 124 -4.71 -12.67 4.60
CA ARG A 124 -3.65 -13.32 5.40
C ARG A 124 -2.43 -13.79 4.61
N PHE A 125 -2.39 -13.63 3.30
CA PHE A 125 -1.29 -14.13 2.47
C PHE A 125 -0.85 -13.12 1.43
N GLY A 126 0.47 -13.07 1.18
CA GLY A 126 1.05 -12.28 0.11
C GLY A 126 1.32 -10.82 0.49
N MET A 127 1.40 -10.49 1.77
CA MET A 127 1.94 -9.23 2.25
C MET A 127 3.36 -9.42 2.77
N THR A 128 4.16 -8.38 2.68
CA THR A 128 5.51 -8.32 3.21
C THR A 128 5.71 -7.03 4.01
N ARG A 129 6.71 -7.03 4.86
CA ARG A 129 7.14 -5.87 5.63
C ARG A 129 8.37 -5.25 4.97
N VAL A 130 8.32 -3.94 4.75
CA VAL A 130 9.42 -3.16 4.20
C VAL A 130 9.94 -2.22 5.30
N GLU A 131 11.22 -2.33 5.60
CA GLU A 131 11.91 -1.45 6.55
C GLU A 131 12.19 -0.10 5.91
N LEU A 132 12.03 0.97 6.67
CA LEU A 132 12.34 2.35 6.25
C LEU A 132 13.69 2.82 6.81
N ASP A 133 13.89 2.69 8.13
CA ASP A 133 15.03 3.28 8.82
C ASP A 133 15.46 2.50 10.08
N GLY A 134 15.18 1.21 10.13
CA GLY A 134 15.46 0.34 11.29
C GLY A 134 14.51 0.54 12.48
N GLN A 135 13.71 1.62 12.50
CA GLN A 135 12.73 1.90 13.56
C GLN A 135 11.29 1.90 13.03
N SER A 136 11.11 2.03 11.74
CA SER A 136 9.81 2.13 11.08
C SER A 136 9.73 1.17 9.92
N ALA A 137 8.54 0.62 9.69
CA ALA A 137 8.27 -0.28 8.58
C ALA A 137 6.81 -0.17 8.16
N PHE A 138 6.54 -0.49 6.91
CA PHE A 138 5.17 -0.58 6.40
C PHE A 138 4.88 -1.94 5.78
N LEU A 139 3.60 -2.27 5.69
CA LEU A 139 3.11 -3.49 5.07
C LEU A 139 2.64 -3.20 3.64
N ILE A 140 3.12 -4.01 2.71
CA ILE A 140 2.76 -3.94 1.29
C ILE A 140 2.55 -5.34 0.73
N ALA A 141 1.70 -5.46 -0.29
CA ALA A 141 1.54 -6.69 -1.05
C ALA A 141 2.83 -7.03 -1.79
N ILE A 142 3.20 -8.31 -1.88
CA ILE A 142 4.17 -8.77 -2.88
C ILE A 142 3.61 -8.56 -4.29
N ALA A 143 4.45 -8.57 -5.30
CA ALA A 143 4.06 -8.28 -6.69
C ALA A 143 2.87 -9.12 -7.17
N GLU A 144 2.90 -10.44 -6.93
CA GLU A 144 1.82 -11.36 -7.29
C GLU A 144 0.52 -11.04 -6.56
N LYS A 145 0.61 -10.65 -5.29
CA LYS A 145 -0.57 -10.31 -4.50
C LYS A 145 -1.18 -9.00 -4.96
N ALA A 146 -0.36 -7.98 -5.23
CA ALA A 146 -0.81 -6.70 -5.76
C ALA A 146 -1.57 -6.88 -7.09
N LEU A 147 -1.00 -7.69 -8.00
CA LEU A 147 -1.62 -7.99 -9.27
C LEU A 147 -2.93 -8.81 -9.11
N ALA A 148 -2.93 -9.80 -8.24
CA ALA A 148 -4.14 -10.58 -7.96
C ALA A 148 -5.26 -9.73 -7.34
N ASP A 149 -4.92 -8.82 -6.40
CA ASP A 149 -5.87 -7.87 -5.80
C ASP A 149 -6.45 -6.93 -6.87
N LYS A 150 -5.61 -6.45 -7.80
CA LYS A 150 -6.04 -5.60 -8.93
C LYS A 150 -6.99 -6.35 -9.87
N VAL A 151 -6.62 -7.56 -10.31
CA VAL A 151 -7.48 -8.40 -11.17
C VAL A 151 -8.81 -8.72 -10.49
N GLN A 152 -8.78 -9.02 -9.19
CA GLN A 152 -10.00 -9.27 -8.41
C GLN A 152 -10.86 -8.02 -8.23
N ALA A 153 -10.24 -6.84 -8.23
CA ALA A 153 -10.91 -5.56 -8.05
C ALA A 153 -11.70 -5.12 -9.27
N VAL A 154 -11.35 -5.60 -10.47
CA VAL A 154 -12.07 -5.29 -11.71
C VAL A 154 -13.50 -5.78 -11.62
N ARG A 155 -14.43 -4.84 -11.70
CA ARG A 155 -15.88 -5.13 -11.74
C ARG A 155 -16.28 -5.50 -13.18
N GLY A 156 -17.27 -6.37 -13.29
CA GLY A 156 -17.76 -6.82 -14.59
C GLY A 156 -17.13 -8.15 -15.03
N THR A 157 -17.59 -8.64 -16.16
CA THR A 157 -17.41 -10.03 -16.55
C THR A 157 -16.33 -10.23 -17.61
N GLY A 158 -15.55 -9.18 -17.92
CA GLY A 158 -14.64 -9.17 -19.05
C GLY A 158 -13.55 -10.24 -19.06
N ILE A 159 -13.09 -10.72 -17.89
CA ILE A 159 -11.94 -11.64 -17.82
C ILE A 159 -12.42 -13.07 -17.52
N LYS A 160 -12.71 -13.84 -18.58
CA LYS A 160 -13.17 -15.24 -18.50
C LYS A 160 -12.21 -16.22 -19.18
N THR A 161 -11.31 -15.73 -20.06
CA THR A 161 -10.39 -16.53 -20.87
C THR A 161 -8.94 -16.07 -20.69
N LEU A 162 -7.99 -16.91 -21.11
CA LEU A 162 -6.55 -16.55 -21.12
C LEU A 162 -6.28 -15.35 -22.04
N ARG A 163 -6.97 -15.28 -23.19
CA ARG A 163 -6.85 -14.18 -24.15
C ARG A 163 -7.26 -12.87 -23.50
N GLN A 164 -8.44 -12.80 -22.89
CA GLN A 164 -8.93 -11.60 -22.20
C GLN A 164 -8.05 -11.19 -21.03
N MET A 165 -7.46 -12.15 -20.30
CA MET A 165 -6.50 -11.86 -19.25
C MET A 165 -5.23 -11.23 -19.83
N ARG A 166 -4.71 -11.76 -20.95
CA ARG A 166 -3.52 -11.21 -21.61
C ARG A 166 -3.78 -9.80 -22.12
N GLU A 167 -4.90 -9.57 -22.81
CA GLU A 167 -5.33 -8.25 -23.27
C GLU A 167 -5.42 -7.26 -22.09
N TYR A 168 -6.08 -7.62 -21.00
CA TYR A 168 -6.18 -6.78 -19.82
C TYR A 168 -4.81 -6.41 -19.22
N LEU A 169 -3.88 -7.36 -19.12
CA LEU A 169 -2.54 -7.11 -18.58
C LEU A 169 -1.69 -6.23 -19.51
N ALA A 170 -1.78 -6.44 -20.83
CA ALA A 170 -1.01 -5.72 -21.84
C ALA A 170 -1.59 -4.34 -22.14
N ASP A 171 -2.90 -4.25 -22.38
CA ASP A 171 -3.54 -3.06 -22.92
C ASP A 171 -4.00 -2.12 -21.81
N ASP A 172 -4.64 -2.64 -20.75
CA ASP A 172 -5.16 -1.82 -19.64
C ASP A 172 -4.09 -1.53 -18.58
N LEU A 173 -3.25 -2.50 -18.23
CA LEU A 173 -2.22 -2.35 -17.20
C LEU A 173 -0.82 -2.10 -17.75
N ARG A 174 -0.60 -2.27 -19.06
CA ARG A 174 0.69 -2.11 -19.75
C ARG A 174 1.84 -2.86 -19.08
N ILE A 175 1.55 -4.06 -18.58
CA ILE A 175 2.56 -4.91 -17.95
C ILE A 175 3.29 -5.71 -19.04
N ASP A 176 4.60 -5.59 -19.09
CA ASP A 176 5.43 -6.35 -20.03
C ASP A 176 5.42 -7.84 -19.70
N GLU A 177 5.42 -8.67 -20.74
CA GLU A 177 5.48 -10.12 -20.57
C GLU A 177 6.75 -10.61 -19.87
N SER A 178 7.86 -9.91 -20.05
CA SER A 178 9.12 -10.19 -19.37
C SER A 178 8.96 -10.08 -17.84
N SER A 179 8.29 -9.05 -17.35
CA SER A 179 7.95 -8.86 -15.94
C SER A 179 6.97 -9.92 -15.45
N LEU A 180 5.96 -10.27 -16.25
CA LEU A 180 5.01 -11.34 -15.92
C LEU A 180 5.68 -12.71 -15.75
N ARG A 181 6.70 -13.03 -16.56
CA ARG A 181 7.44 -14.30 -16.51
C ARG A 181 8.24 -14.47 -15.21
N GLN A 182 8.61 -13.38 -14.54
CA GLN A 182 9.34 -13.42 -13.27
C GLN A 182 8.42 -13.75 -12.08
N LEU A 183 7.11 -13.53 -12.21
CA LEU A 183 6.16 -13.78 -11.14
C LEU A 183 5.96 -15.28 -10.87
N SER A 184 5.74 -15.63 -9.61
CA SER A 184 5.57 -17.02 -9.17
C SER A 184 4.14 -17.53 -9.41
N PRO A 185 3.95 -18.55 -10.29
CA PRO A 185 2.65 -19.17 -10.45
C PRO A 185 2.11 -19.84 -9.16
N LEU A 186 3.00 -20.30 -8.30
CA LEU A 186 2.63 -20.94 -7.04
C LEU A 186 1.99 -19.93 -6.07
N HIS A 187 2.49 -18.70 -6.02
CA HIS A 187 1.85 -17.64 -5.26
C HIS A 187 0.44 -17.34 -5.78
N PHE A 188 0.26 -17.26 -7.11
CA PHE A 188 -1.07 -17.07 -7.68
C PHE A 188 -2.03 -18.22 -7.38
N ASP A 189 -1.57 -19.47 -7.34
CA ASP A 189 -2.39 -20.62 -6.98
C ASP A 189 -2.89 -20.52 -5.53
N GLU A 190 -1.98 -20.16 -4.60
CA GLU A 190 -2.34 -19.98 -3.19
C GLU A 190 -3.30 -18.79 -3.02
N ILE A 191 -3.01 -17.65 -3.65
CA ILE A 191 -3.88 -16.48 -3.62
C ILE A 191 -5.24 -16.82 -4.22
N GLY A 192 -5.27 -17.52 -5.35
CA GLY A 192 -6.49 -17.94 -6.05
C GLY A 192 -7.38 -18.87 -5.21
N ARG A 193 -6.77 -19.79 -4.43
CA ARG A 193 -7.48 -20.64 -3.46
C ARG A 193 -8.13 -19.80 -2.36
N ARG A 194 -7.40 -18.85 -1.77
CA ARG A 194 -7.88 -17.98 -0.69
C ARG A 194 -8.97 -17.01 -1.13
N TYR A 195 -8.88 -16.50 -2.34
CA TYR A 195 -9.93 -15.67 -2.95
C TYR A 195 -11.11 -16.48 -3.47
N ARG A 196 -10.95 -17.80 -3.70
CA ARG A 196 -11.90 -18.66 -4.44
C ARG A 196 -12.20 -18.06 -5.83
N SER A 197 -11.20 -17.48 -6.48
CA SER A 197 -11.35 -16.67 -7.69
C SER A 197 -10.98 -17.44 -8.97
N ARG A 198 -11.93 -17.51 -9.90
CA ARG A 198 -11.67 -18.03 -11.25
C ARG A 198 -10.71 -17.11 -12.03
N LYS A 199 -10.80 -15.79 -11.84
CA LYS A 199 -9.92 -14.83 -12.54
C LYS A 199 -8.46 -15.04 -12.15
N ILE A 200 -8.16 -15.22 -10.86
CA ILE A 200 -6.79 -15.45 -10.39
C ILE A 200 -6.28 -16.81 -10.86
N ARG A 201 -7.13 -17.83 -10.96
CA ARG A 201 -6.74 -19.11 -11.57
C ARG A 201 -6.41 -18.98 -13.07
N ILE A 202 -7.12 -18.14 -13.81
CA ILE A 202 -6.79 -17.82 -15.21
C ILE A 202 -5.45 -17.10 -15.28
N LEU A 203 -5.20 -16.14 -14.40
CA LEU A 203 -3.92 -15.44 -14.29
C LEU A 203 -2.76 -16.43 -14.03
N SER A 204 -2.88 -17.31 -13.03
CA SER A 204 -1.87 -18.35 -12.76
C SER A 204 -1.58 -19.22 -13.99
N LYS A 205 -2.62 -19.65 -14.71
CA LYS A 205 -2.45 -20.43 -15.94
C LYS A 205 -1.73 -19.65 -17.03
N LEU A 206 -2.02 -18.36 -17.19
CA LEU A 206 -1.33 -17.49 -18.15
C LEU A 206 0.16 -17.39 -17.81
N ILE A 207 0.49 -17.08 -16.57
CA ILE A 207 1.90 -16.96 -16.11
C ILE A 207 2.68 -18.27 -16.38
N ARG A 208 2.07 -19.43 -16.07
CA ARG A 208 2.70 -20.74 -16.38
C ARG A 208 2.98 -20.90 -17.88
N ARG A 209 2.05 -20.47 -18.73
CA ARG A 209 2.19 -20.57 -20.19
C ARG A 209 3.30 -19.66 -20.70
N LEU A 210 3.37 -18.41 -20.22
CA LEU A 210 4.41 -17.46 -20.60
C LEU A 210 5.80 -17.95 -20.20
N ARG A 211 5.94 -18.61 -19.04
CA ARG A 211 7.22 -19.19 -18.58
C ARG A 211 7.66 -20.41 -19.39
N LYS A 212 6.71 -21.26 -19.84
CA LYS A 212 7.03 -22.41 -20.70
C LYS A 212 7.53 -22.01 -22.07
N ASN A 213 6.92 -20.97 -22.67
CA ASN A 213 7.31 -20.52 -24.00
C ASN A 213 8.71 -19.90 -24.06
N SER A 214 9.27 -19.42 -22.94
CA SER A 214 10.64 -18.90 -22.89
C SER A 214 11.70 -19.98 -22.68
N GLY A 215 11.32 -21.20 -22.29
CA GLY A 215 12.24 -22.34 -22.15
C GLY A 215 12.52 -23.06 -23.47
N GLY A 216 11.70 -22.84 -24.49
CA GLY A 216 11.87 -23.45 -25.81
C GLY A 216 12.73 -22.66 -26.80
N GLU A 217 13.11 -21.43 -26.48
CA GLU A 217 13.95 -20.57 -27.35
C GLU A 217 15.46 -20.61 -27.03
N ARG A 218 15.90 -21.52 -26.14
CA ARG A 218 17.32 -21.63 -25.76
C ARG A 218 18.05 -22.85 -26.30
N ASP A 219 17.39 -23.64 -27.12
CA ASP A 219 17.97 -24.87 -27.70
C ASP A 219 17.97 -24.84 -29.26
N GLU A 220 18.22 -23.67 -29.88
CA GLU A 220 18.58 -23.55 -31.29
C GLU A 220 19.86 -22.74 -31.46
#